data_c5b6cc99710a99fbd2ebe8277ac9a0b7
#
_entry.id   c5b6cc99710a99fbd2ebe8277ac9a0b7
#
_cell.length_a   1.000
_cell.length_b   1.000
_cell.length_c   1.000
_cell.angle_alpha   90.00
_cell.angle_beta   90.00
_cell.angle_gamma   90.00
#
_symmetry.space_group_name_H-M   'P 1'
#
loop_
_entity.id
_entity.type
_entity.pdbx_description
1 polymer ?
#
loop_
_entity_poly.entity_id
_entity_poly.type
_entity_poly.pdbx_seq_one_letter_code
_entity_poly.pdbx_strand_id
1 'polypeptide(L)'
;MSNFKQKKITTKNGKEYTLQHPGVRTVAKINDRVKNKHGIPSEEKVCDEMFAHVVVEPKVKIEDFESYIDMMEVANKAYYFITGVDDPDKDKTDGNDQ
;
A
#
# COMPACT_ATOMS: atom_id res chain seq x y z
N MET A 1 -19.17 -2.79 -14.56
CA MET A 1 -18.27 -3.34 -14.24
C MET A 1 -17.26 -2.55 -13.77
N SER A 2 -16.75 -2.68 -12.89
CA SER A 2 -15.78 -1.83 -12.46
C SER A 2 -14.47 -2.29 -12.89
N ASN A 3 -13.67 -1.37 -13.27
CA ASN A 3 -12.36 -1.69 -13.68
C ASN A 3 -11.44 -1.20 -12.63
N PHE A 4 -11.18 -2.06 -11.69
CA PHE A 4 -10.23 -1.70 -10.64
C PHE A 4 -8.84 -1.72 -11.23
N LYS A 5 -8.10 -0.68 -10.97
CA LYS A 5 -6.72 -0.61 -11.44
C LYS A 5 -5.87 -1.62 -10.69
N GLN A 6 -4.91 -2.16 -11.41
CA GLN A 6 -3.90 -3.02 -10.81
C GLN A 6 -2.54 -2.44 -11.10
N LYS A 7 -1.59 -2.73 -10.21
CA LYS A 7 -0.23 -2.25 -10.38
C LYS A 7 0.70 -3.29 -9.79
N LYS A 8 1.77 -3.58 -10.52
CA LYS A 8 2.82 -4.45 -9.98
C LYS A 8 3.90 -3.58 -9.40
N ILE A 9 4.38 -3.96 -8.23
CA ILE A 9 5.51 -3.28 -7.61
C ILE A 9 6.59 -4.28 -7.33
N THR A 10 7.83 -3.79 -7.30
CA THR A 10 8.97 -4.60 -6.93
C THR A 10 9.66 -3.91 -5.77
N THR A 11 9.87 -4.65 -4.70
CA THR A 11 10.53 -4.09 -3.53
C THR A 11 12.03 -4.07 -3.74
N LYS A 12 12.72 -3.41 -2.81
CA LYS A 12 14.17 -3.28 -2.92
C LYS A 12 14.88 -4.62 -2.85
N ASN A 13 14.28 -5.60 -2.17
CA ASN A 13 14.88 -6.93 -2.12
C ASN A 13 14.45 -7.82 -3.28
N GLY A 14 13.79 -7.26 -4.29
CA GLY A 14 13.48 -7.98 -5.52
C GLY A 14 12.19 -8.75 -5.52
N LYS A 15 11.38 -8.64 -4.49
CA LYS A 15 10.09 -9.34 -4.47
C LYS A 15 9.04 -8.54 -5.20
N GLU A 16 8.17 -9.23 -5.92
CA GLU A 16 7.12 -8.60 -6.68
C GLU A 16 5.77 -8.81 -6.01
N TYR A 17 4.95 -7.77 -6.05
CA TYR A 17 3.59 -7.85 -5.53
C TYR A 17 2.65 -7.19 -6.52
N THR A 18 1.43 -7.71 -6.61
CA THR A 18 0.39 -7.08 -7.40
C THR A 18 -0.58 -6.38 -6.46
N LEU A 19 -0.83 -5.12 -6.73
CA LEU A 19 -1.77 -4.32 -5.97
C LEU A 19 -3.03 -4.13 -6.79
N GLN A 20 -4.17 -4.09 -6.12
CA GLN A 20 -5.44 -3.82 -6.80
C GLN A 20 -6.19 -2.75 -6.04
N HIS A 21 -6.65 -1.75 -6.76
CA HIS A 21 -7.41 -0.65 -6.15
C HIS A 21 -8.79 -1.18 -5.78
N PRO A 22 -9.21 -1.03 -4.52
CA PRO A 22 -10.48 -1.61 -4.08
C PRO A 22 -11.70 -0.73 -4.34
N GLY A 23 -11.51 0.41 -4.98
CA GLY A 23 -12.60 1.33 -5.23
C GLY A 23 -12.57 2.49 -4.23
N VAL A 24 -13.04 3.64 -4.67
CA VAL A 24 -12.92 4.87 -3.88
C VAL A 24 -13.64 4.77 -2.54
N ARG A 25 -14.83 4.17 -2.53
CA ARG A 25 -15.58 4.05 -1.29
C ARG A 25 -14.84 3.18 -0.29
N THR A 26 -14.26 2.08 -0.77
CA THR A 26 -13.50 1.20 0.12
C THR A 26 -12.26 1.91 0.65
N VAL A 27 -11.62 2.74 -0.19
CA VAL A 27 -10.48 3.53 0.28
C VAL A 27 -10.90 4.46 1.41
N ALA A 28 -12.06 5.11 1.28
CA ALA A 28 -12.55 5.99 2.33
C ALA A 28 -12.79 5.22 3.62
N LYS A 29 -13.37 4.02 3.52
CA LYS A 29 -13.59 3.21 4.71
C LYS A 29 -12.28 2.78 5.35
N ILE A 30 -11.30 2.42 4.52
CA ILE A 30 -9.99 2.05 5.04
C ILE A 30 -9.36 3.22 5.77
N ASN A 31 -9.42 4.41 5.18
CA ASN A 31 -8.86 5.58 5.83
C ASN A 31 -9.47 5.83 7.20
N ASP A 32 -10.78 5.62 7.32
CA ASP A 32 -11.43 5.81 8.61
C ASP A 32 -10.97 4.74 9.61
N ARG A 33 -10.80 3.50 9.15
CA ARG A 33 -10.46 2.42 10.06
C ARG A 33 -9.02 2.47 10.55
N VAL A 34 -8.12 3.03 9.73
CA VAL A 34 -6.71 3.00 10.11
C VAL A 34 -6.33 4.10 11.09
N LYS A 35 -7.20 5.08 11.28
CA LYS A 35 -6.88 6.18 12.18
C LYS A 35 -6.99 5.74 13.63
N ASN A 36 -6.07 6.22 14.45
CA ASN A 36 -6.14 5.97 15.88
C ASN A 36 -7.05 7.03 16.50
N LYS A 37 -7.13 7.03 17.83
CA LYS A 37 -8.03 7.95 18.53
C LYS A 37 -7.64 9.41 18.35
N HIS A 38 -6.43 9.67 17.89
CA HIS A 38 -5.99 11.04 17.64
C HIS A 38 -6.15 11.44 16.18
N GLY A 39 -6.79 10.61 15.37
CA GLY A 39 -6.98 10.92 13.96
C GLY A 39 -5.75 10.69 13.10
N ILE A 40 -4.76 9.98 13.61
CA ILE A 40 -3.51 9.74 12.90
C ILE A 40 -3.47 8.28 12.45
N PRO A 41 -3.06 8.00 11.20
CA PRO A 41 -3.02 6.60 10.75
C PRO A 41 -2.06 5.77 11.59
N SER A 42 -2.54 4.60 12.00
CA SER A 42 -1.72 3.64 12.74
C SER A 42 -1.00 2.75 11.74
N GLU A 43 0.31 2.57 11.90
CA GLU A 43 1.07 1.74 10.99
C GLU A 43 0.53 0.32 10.94
N GLU A 44 0.23 -0.24 12.09
CA GLU A 44 -0.27 -1.60 12.15
C GLU A 44 -1.59 -1.74 11.40
N LYS A 45 -2.49 -0.79 11.60
CA LYS A 45 -3.78 -0.85 10.93
C LYS A 45 -3.64 -0.64 9.43
N VAL A 46 -2.75 0.26 9.01
CA VAL A 46 -2.52 0.46 7.59
C VAL A 46 -2.02 -0.83 6.96
N CYS A 47 -1.04 -1.48 7.60
CA CYS A 47 -0.52 -2.73 7.07
C CYS A 47 -1.61 -3.79 6.97
N ASP A 48 -2.40 -3.95 8.03
CA ASP A 48 -3.46 -4.95 8.01
C ASP A 48 -4.44 -4.70 6.88
N GLU A 49 -4.85 -3.45 6.69
CA GLU A 49 -5.82 -3.13 5.64
C GLU A 49 -5.23 -3.31 4.26
N MET A 50 -3.98 -2.91 4.07
CA MET A 50 -3.36 -3.04 2.76
C MET A 50 -3.18 -4.51 2.39
N PHE A 51 -2.75 -5.33 3.33
CA PHE A 51 -2.52 -6.74 3.04
C PHE A 51 -3.83 -7.50 2.88
N ALA A 52 -4.91 -7.04 3.54
CA ALA A 52 -6.20 -7.69 3.40
C ALA A 52 -6.93 -7.30 2.12
N HIS A 53 -6.78 -6.05 1.67
CA HIS A 53 -7.66 -5.52 0.63
C HIS A 53 -6.96 -5.04 -0.62
N VAL A 54 -5.68 -4.76 -0.58
CA VAL A 54 -4.98 -4.12 -1.71
C VAL A 54 -3.94 -5.04 -2.32
N VAL A 55 -3.12 -5.69 -1.50
CA VAL A 55 -2.11 -6.62 -2.01
C VAL A 55 -2.80 -7.94 -2.31
N VAL A 56 -2.91 -8.25 -3.61
CA VAL A 56 -3.70 -9.42 -4.00
C VAL A 56 -2.84 -10.61 -4.42
N GLU A 57 -1.57 -10.36 -4.78
CA GLU A 57 -0.73 -11.45 -5.24
C GLU A 57 0.73 -11.13 -4.93
N PRO A 58 1.39 -11.92 -4.12
CA PRO A 58 0.83 -13.01 -3.32
C PRO A 58 0.08 -12.46 -2.12
N LYS A 59 -0.88 -13.21 -1.62
CA LYS A 59 -1.58 -12.82 -0.40
C LYS A 59 -0.61 -12.96 0.77
N VAL A 60 -0.51 -11.93 1.57
CA VAL A 60 0.40 -11.92 2.70
C VAL A 60 -0.28 -11.30 3.91
N LYS A 61 0.30 -11.55 5.06
CA LYS A 61 -0.10 -10.94 6.31
C LYS A 61 1.15 -10.36 6.96
N ILE A 62 0.96 -9.54 7.98
CA ILE A 62 2.09 -8.95 8.69
C ILE A 62 3.05 -10.05 9.13
N GLU A 63 2.51 -11.16 9.63
CA GLU A 63 3.33 -12.24 10.16
C GLU A 63 4.17 -12.95 9.11
N ASP A 64 3.88 -12.74 7.83
CA ASP A 64 4.65 -13.39 6.78
C ASP A 64 5.96 -12.69 6.47
N PHE A 65 6.14 -11.48 6.99
CA PHE A 65 7.35 -10.70 6.70
C PHE A 65 8.41 -10.96 7.76
N GLU A 66 9.66 -11.07 7.31
CA GLU A 66 10.77 -11.23 8.23
C GLU A 66 11.44 -9.91 8.55
N SER A 67 11.14 -8.88 7.76
CA SER A 67 11.75 -7.58 7.92
C SER A 67 10.68 -6.52 8.04
N TYR A 68 10.79 -5.71 9.09
CA TYR A 68 9.87 -4.59 9.27
C TYR A 68 9.96 -3.61 8.11
N ILE A 69 11.18 -3.36 7.62
CA ILE A 69 11.37 -2.41 6.53
C ILE A 69 10.69 -2.92 5.27
N ASP A 70 10.83 -4.21 4.98
CA ASP A 70 10.17 -4.77 3.80
C ASP A 70 8.67 -4.68 3.93
N MET A 71 8.14 -4.99 5.10
CA MET A 71 6.70 -4.90 5.33
C MET A 71 6.21 -3.49 5.09
N MET A 72 6.90 -2.50 5.64
CA MET A 72 6.50 -1.12 5.50
C MET A 72 6.62 -0.63 4.07
N GLU A 73 7.62 -1.12 3.34
CA GLU A 73 7.76 -0.72 1.94
C GLU A 73 6.53 -1.15 1.13
N VAL A 74 6.08 -2.39 1.32
CA VAL A 74 4.91 -2.87 0.59
C VAL A 74 3.67 -2.11 1.02
N ALA A 75 3.49 -1.94 2.31
CA ALA A 75 2.29 -1.26 2.82
C ALA A 75 2.24 0.20 2.35
N ASN A 76 3.37 0.90 2.38
CA ASN A 76 3.40 2.29 1.97
C ASN A 76 3.14 2.44 0.47
N LYS A 77 3.73 1.58 -0.35
CA LYS A 77 3.49 1.64 -1.78
C LYS A 77 2.02 1.35 -2.09
N ALA A 78 1.42 0.41 -1.37
CA ALA A 78 0.01 0.12 -1.56
C ALA A 78 -0.85 1.31 -1.14
N TYR A 79 -0.52 1.94 -0.04
CA TYR A 79 -1.29 3.06 0.47
C TYR A 79 -1.21 4.25 -0.48
N TYR A 80 -0.02 4.56 -0.98
CA TYR A 80 0.13 5.64 -1.95
C TYR A 80 -0.67 5.34 -3.21
N PHE A 81 -0.67 4.09 -3.63
CA PHE A 81 -1.40 3.69 -4.83
C PHE A 81 -2.90 3.96 -4.70
N ILE A 82 -3.49 3.58 -3.57
CA ILE A 82 -4.95 3.71 -3.44
C ILE A 82 -5.38 5.12 -3.09
N THR A 83 -4.52 5.91 -2.47
CA THR A 83 -4.89 7.27 -2.09
C THR A 83 -4.53 8.28 -3.17
N GLY A 84 -3.75 7.88 -4.15
CA GLY A 84 -3.35 8.80 -5.21
C GLY A 84 -2.22 9.73 -4.82
N VAL A 85 -1.60 9.48 -3.67
CA VAL A 85 -0.47 10.29 -3.24
C VAL A 85 0.79 9.78 -3.93
N ASP A 86 1.65 10.70 -4.35
CA ASP A 86 2.88 10.30 -5.04
C ASP A 86 3.83 9.61 -4.09
N ASP A 87 4.39 8.51 -4.58
CA ASP A 87 5.39 7.77 -3.84
C ASP A 87 6.70 8.54 -3.91
N PRO A 88 7.31 8.90 -2.77
CA PRO A 88 8.59 9.61 -2.80
C PRO A 88 9.69 8.86 -3.55
N ASP A 89 9.69 7.54 -3.48
CA ASP A 89 10.68 6.76 -4.21
C ASP A 89 10.47 6.87 -5.71
N LYS A 90 9.22 6.97 -6.12
CA LYS A 90 8.90 7.13 -7.52
C LYS A 90 9.41 8.46 -8.03
N ASP A 91 9.26 9.51 -7.23
CA ASP A 91 9.75 10.83 -7.61
C ASP A 91 11.24 10.82 -7.85
N LYS A 92 11.97 10.12 -7.00
CA LYS A 92 13.40 10.03 -7.19
C LYS A 92 13.75 9.36 -8.50
N THR A 93 12.97 8.40 -8.86
CA THR A 93 13.22 7.68 -10.10
C THR A 93 12.99 8.57 -11.29
N ASP A 94 11.99 9.39 -11.23
CA ASP A 94 11.67 10.27 -12.32
C ASP A 94 12.71 11.35 -12.48
N GLY A 95 13.41 11.56 -11.53
CA GLY A 95 14.50 12.38 -11.64
C GLY A 95 14.26 13.77 -11.96
N ASN A 96 13.98 13.84 -12.12
CA ASN A 96 13.89 14.56 -12.46
C ASN A 96 13.62 15.42 -12.54
N ASP A 97 13.44 15.53 -12.62
CA ASP A 97 13.04 16.24 -12.92
C ASP A 97 12.88 17.14 -12.40
N GLN A 98 12.91 17.46 -11.97
CA GLN A 98 12.89 18.26 -11.45
C GLN A 98 13.30 18.71 -11.12
#